data_170ff043ea00334af5f492642e14e493
#
_entry.id   170ff043ea00334af5f492642e14e493
#
_cell.length_a   1.000
_cell.length_b   1.000
_cell.length_c   1.000
_cell.angle_alpha   90.00
_cell.angle_beta   90.00
_cell.angle_gamma   90.00
#
_symmetry.space_group_name_H-M   'P 1'
#
loop_
_entity.id
_entity.type
_entity.pdbx_description
1 polymer ?
#
loop_
_entity_poly.entity_id
_entity_poly.type
_entity_poly.pdbx_seq_one_letter_code
_entity_poly.pdbx_strand_id
1 'polypeptide(L)'
;QNKTCRNIFELETKLFPCLVDMKFKGVKIDVQKAKEFGKRLKKTKQNIIDFIERKTGVKIEIWAASSIKKLLDQQKITDYNTTPKSGLPQLPKDYLNTHKNRFLRLIVKARNFDKTENTFIEGLLGFVHKGRIHADINQIRSDDGGTVTGRFSMSNPNLQQIPSKGFIGKKMRELFIPDDGCTWGSFDYSQQEPRIVVHYALKIYLDKEPKADEEQLPINLIESLEKIEEAYKDPDKDVDFHQAVADMAQISRTMAKTINLGLFYGMG
;
A
#
# COMPACT_ATOMS: atom_id res chain seq x y z
N GLN A 1 34.89 -7.92 -15.80
CA GLN A 1 33.57 -7.30 -15.65
C GLN A 1 32.57 -8.35 -15.18
N ASN A 2 31.84 -8.06 -14.11
CA ASN A 2 30.90 -9.02 -13.54
C ASN A 2 29.73 -9.24 -14.52
N LYS A 3 29.53 -10.47 -14.99
CA LYS A 3 28.51 -10.88 -15.97
C LYS A 3 27.09 -10.47 -15.49
N THR A 4 26.85 -10.51 -14.20
CA THR A 4 25.56 -10.11 -13.58
C THR A 4 25.28 -8.63 -13.79
N CYS A 5 26.26 -7.75 -13.57
CA CYS A 5 26.09 -6.31 -13.77
C CYS A 5 25.81 -5.97 -15.24
N ARG A 6 26.44 -6.71 -16.19
CA ARG A 6 26.18 -6.53 -17.62
C ARG A 6 24.76 -6.90 -18.01
N ASN A 7 24.25 -8.03 -17.52
CA ASN A 7 22.87 -8.46 -17.78
C ASN A 7 21.84 -7.46 -17.25
N ILE A 8 22.08 -6.93 -16.04
CA ILE A 8 21.21 -5.89 -15.46
C ILE A 8 21.25 -4.63 -16.31
N PHE A 9 22.43 -4.17 -16.69
CA PHE A 9 22.59 -2.98 -17.53
C PHE A 9 21.86 -3.15 -18.88
N GLU A 10 21.98 -4.30 -19.53
CA GLU A 10 21.30 -4.58 -20.80
C GLU A 10 19.78 -4.59 -20.62
N LEU A 11 19.26 -5.17 -19.53
CA LEU A 11 17.84 -5.16 -19.21
C LEU A 11 17.30 -3.75 -19.01
N GLU A 12 17.96 -2.97 -18.16
CA GLU A 12 17.53 -1.62 -17.85
C GLU A 12 17.60 -0.69 -19.08
N THR A 13 18.64 -0.84 -19.91
CA THR A 13 18.78 -0.08 -21.15
C THR A 13 17.69 -0.41 -22.17
N LYS A 14 17.31 -1.69 -22.31
CA LYS A 14 16.22 -2.11 -23.20
C LYS A 14 14.84 -1.65 -22.70
N LEU A 15 14.66 -1.57 -21.39
CA LEU A 15 13.40 -1.15 -20.78
C LEU A 15 13.19 0.38 -20.81
N PHE A 16 14.28 1.14 -20.79
CA PHE A 16 14.25 2.60 -20.70
C PHE A 16 13.34 3.27 -21.76
N PRO A 17 13.39 2.92 -23.06
CA PRO A 17 12.50 3.50 -24.06
C PRO A 17 11.01 3.29 -23.72
N CYS A 18 10.64 2.10 -23.24
CA CYS A 18 9.27 1.81 -22.83
C CYS A 18 8.80 2.74 -21.69
N LEU A 19 9.65 3.00 -20.70
CA LEU A 19 9.31 3.89 -19.59
C LEU A 19 9.21 5.36 -20.03
N VAL A 20 10.04 5.78 -20.98
CA VAL A 20 9.94 7.10 -21.61
C VAL A 20 8.60 7.24 -22.35
N ASP A 21 8.20 6.25 -23.14
CA ASP A 21 6.91 6.25 -23.83
C ASP A 21 5.74 6.27 -22.85
N MET A 22 5.80 5.48 -21.77
CA MET A 22 4.79 5.50 -20.71
C MET A 22 4.66 6.87 -20.07
N LYS A 23 5.79 7.52 -19.73
CA LYS A 23 5.80 8.88 -19.18
C LYS A 23 5.26 9.89 -20.20
N PHE A 24 5.70 9.80 -21.45
CA PHE A 24 5.26 10.70 -22.51
C PHE A 24 3.74 10.58 -22.77
N LYS A 25 3.22 9.36 -22.83
CA LYS A 25 1.78 9.11 -22.97
C LYS A 25 1.01 9.62 -21.75
N GLY A 26 1.51 9.38 -20.55
CA GLY A 26 0.83 9.71 -19.30
C GLY A 26 -0.50 8.98 -19.12
N VAL A 27 -1.20 9.28 -18.03
CA VAL A 27 -2.48 8.67 -17.67
C VAL A 27 -3.59 9.71 -17.74
N LYS A 28 -4.65 9.43 -18.52
CA LYS A 28 -5.82 10.32 -18.66
C LYS A 28 -6.63 10.34 -17.38
N ILE A 29 -7.02 11.53 -16.93
CA ILE A 29 -7.83 11.75 -15.73
C ILE A 29 -9.06 12.57 -16.06
N ASP A 30 -10.21 12.19 -15.49
CA ASP A 30 -11.42 12.98 -15.52
C ASP A 30 -11.32 14.13 -14.50
N VAL A 31 -10.83 15.27 -14.96
CA VAL A 31 -10.58 16.46 -14.13
C VAL A 31 -11.87 16.99 -13.51
N GLN A 32 -12.98 16.96 -14.24
CA GLN A 32 -14.25 17.46 -13.74
C GLN A 32 -14.77 16.57 -12.61
N LYS A 33 -14.78 15.26 -12.82
CA LYS A 33 -15.17 14.27 -11.81
C LYS A 33 -14.26 14.35 -10.57
N ALA A 34 -12.94 14.56 -10.76
CA ALA A 34 -11.99 14.76 -9.67
C ALA A 34 -12.33 15.99 -8.82
N LYS A 35 -12.58 17.14 -9.44
CA LYS A 35 -12.98 18.37 -8.76
C LYS A 35 -14.30 18.22 -8.00
N GLU A 36 -15.29 17.57 -8.60
CA GLU A 36 -16.57 17.29 -7.95
C GLU A 36 -16.41 16.37 -6.75
N PHE A 37 -15.59 15.34 -6.90
CA PHE A 37 -15.31 14.40 -5.80
C PHE A 37 -14.60 15.12 -4.64
N GLY A 38 -13.60 15.96 -4.92
CA GLY A 38 -12.94 16.79 -3.91
C GLY A 38 -13.92 17.69 -3.15
N LYS A 39 -14.82 18.39 -3.86
CA LYS A 39 -15.87 19.20 -3.24
C LYS A 39 -16.78 18.38 -2.33
N ARG A 40 -17.17 17.17 -2.73
CA ARG A 40 -17.99 16.25 -1.91
C ARG A 40 -17.25 15.82 -0.64
N LEU A 41 -15.96 15.47 -0.75
CA LEU A 41 -15.13 15.09 0.40
C LEU A 41 -15.04 16.25 1.41
N LYS A 42 -14.75 17.46 0.94
CA LYS A 42 -14.67 18.68 1.76
C LYS A 42 -15.98 18.96 2.49
N LYS A 43 -17.10 18.89 1.77
CA LYS A 43 -18.45 19.06 2.35
C LYS A 43 -18.75 17.99 3.41
N THR A 44 -18.42 16.72 3.11
CA THR A 44 -18.68 15.60 4.03
C THR A 44 -17.82 15.71 5.30
N LYS A 45 -16.54 16.10 5.16
CA LYS A 45 -15.67 16.43 6.29
C LYS A 45 -16.28 17.50 7.17
N GLN A 46 -16.72 18.62 6.58
CA GLN A 46 -17.30 19.73 7.32
C GLN A 46 -18.59 19.31 8.04
N ASN A 47 -19.47 18.58 7.38
CA ASN A 47 -20.69 18.05 8.00
C ASN A 47 -20.40 17.17 9.23
N ILE A 48 -19.32 16.42 9.22
CA ILE A 48 -18.91 15.60 10.38
C ILE A 48 -18.46 16.53 11.53
N ILE A 49 -17.64 17.54 11.23
CA ILE A 49 -17.15 18.49 12.23
C ILE A 49 -18.32 19.23 12.86
N ASP A 50 -19.23 19.78 12.06
CA ASP A 50 -20.43 20.49 12.50
C ASP A 50 -21.36 19.60 13.33
N PHE A 51 -21.47 18.32 12.96
CA PHE A 51 -22.24 17.34 13.72
C PHE A 51 -21.65 17.10 15.11
N ILE A 52 -20.33 16.97 15.20
CA ILE A 52 -19.65 16.79 16.49
C ILE A 52 -19.84 18.05 17.35
N GLU A 53 -19.61 19.23 16.79
CA GLU A 53 -19.80 20.51 17.49
C GLU A 53 -21.23 20.65 18.01
N ARG A 54 -22.25 20.43 17.18
CA ARG A 54 -23.66 20.49 17.60
C ARG A 54 -24.03 19.51 18.71
N LYS A 55 -23.40 18.33 18.74
CA LYS A 55 -23.73 17.29 19.75
C LYS A 55 -22.94 17.42 21.04
N THR A 56 -21.78 18.05 21.00
CA THR A 56 -20.86 18.12 22.14
C THR A 56 -20.61 19.56 22.62
N GLY A 57 -20.97 20.58 21.85
CA GLY A 57 -20.61 21.96 22.12
C GLY A 57 -19.11 22.26 21.92
N VAL A 58 -18.32 21.28 21.48
CA VAL A 58 -16.87 21.43 21.32
C VAL A 58 -16.52 21.61 19.85
N LYS A 59 -15.98 22.77 19.51
CA LYS A 59 -15.40 23.02 18.18
C LYS A 59 -14.08 22.28 18.06
N ILE A 60 -13.95 21.44 17.04
CA ILE A 60 -12.77 20.58 16.85
C ILE A 60 -11.98 20.95 15.59
N GLU A 61 -10.66 20.92 15.76
CA GLU A 61 -9.69 20.83 14.67
C GLU A 61 -9.17 19.41 14.62
N ILE A 62 -9.51 18.69 13.56
CA ILE A 62 -9.34 17.23 13.46
C ILE A 62 -7.88 16.74 13.56
N TRP A 63 -6.90 17.60 13.30
CA TRP A 63 -5.47 17.28 13.39
C TRP A 63 -4.80 17.78 14.66
N ALA A 64 -5.43 18.72 15.38
CA ALA A 64 -4.86 19.30 16.60
C ALA A 64 -5.20 18.46 17.83
N ALA A 65 -4.18 17.83 18.43
CA ALA A 65 -4.36 17.02 19.63
C ALA A 65 -4.94 17.82 20.81
N SER A 66 -4.57 19.09 20.95
CA SER A 66 -5.13 20.02 21.97
C SER A 66 -6.63 20.27 21.77
N SER A 67 -7.10 20.36 20.54
CA SER A 67 -8.52 20.51 20.24
C SER A 67 -9.30 19.23 20.54
N ILE A 68 -8.75 18.07 20.16
CA ILE A 68 -9.38 16.78 20.44
C ILE A 68 -9.37 16.49 21.95
N LYS A 69 -8.36 16.94 22.70
CA LYS A 69 -8.33 16.81 24.16
C LYS A 69 -9.57 17.42 24.81
N LYS A 70 -10.03 18.58 24.38
CA LYS A 70 -11.26 19.21 24.88
C LYS A 70 -12.48 18.30 24.72
N LEU A 71 -12.56 17.57 23.60
CA LEU A 71 -13.63 16.60 23.39
C LEU A 71 -13.46 15.37 24.31
N LEU A 72 -12.24 14.88 24.49
CA LEU A 72 -11.96 13.76 25.40
C LEU A 72 -12.36 14.11 26.84
N ASP A 73 -11.95 15.29 27.32
CA ASP A 73 -12.27 15.77 28.66
C ASP A 73 -13.80 15.91 28.85
N GLN A 74 -14.50 16.49 27.88
CA GLN A 74 -15.96 16.62 27.90
C GLN A 74 -16.67 15.26 27.90
N GLN A 75 -16.14 14.28 27.15
CA GLN A 75 -16.68 12.91 27.07
C GLN A 75 -16.19 12.00 28.20
N LYS A 76 -15.39 12.54 29.15
CA LYS A 76 -14.77 11.80 30.28
C LYS A 76 -13.95 10.57 29.82
N ILE A 77 -13.23 10.71 28.72
CA ILE A 77 -12.36 9.68 28.17
C ILE A 77 -10.96 9.92 28.69
N THR A 78 -10.37 8.94 29.38
CA THR A 78 -9.06 9.03 30.03
C THR A 78 -8.11 7.90 29.64
N ASP A 79 -8.58 6.94 28.86
CA ASP A 79 -7.86 5.72 28.47
C ASP A 79 -6.93 5.93 27.25
N TYR A 80 -6.15 7.03 27.27
CA TYR A 80 -5.21 7.35 26.20
C TYR A 80 -3.80 7.66 26.76
N ASN A 81 -2.77 7.41 25.97
CA ASN A 81 -1.41 7.79 26.30
C ASN A 81 -1.18 9.27 26.00
N THR A 82 -0.30 9.90 26.77
CA THR A 82 0.12 11.29 26.56
C THR A 82 1.55 11.37 26.04
N THR A 83 1.86 12.46 25.35
CA THR A 83 3.24 12.77 24.94
C THR A 83 4.03 13.28 26.13
N PRO A 84 5.23 12.76 26.42
CA PRO A 84 6.02 13.14 27.59
C PRO A 84 6.31 14.65 27.69
N LYS A 85 6.54 15.30 26.53
CA LYS A 85 6.93 16.71 26.48
C LYS A 85 5.77 17.70 26.63
N SER A 86 4.59 17.39 26.09
CA SER A 86 3.47 18.35 26.01
C SER A 86 2.25 17.95 26.83
N GLY A 87 2.20 16.72 27.37
CA GLY A 87 1.04 16.18 28.07
C GLY A 87 -0.22 16.04 27.18
N LEU A 88 -0.08 16.22 25.86
CA LEU A 88 -1.18 16.09 24.93
C LEU A 88 -1.47 14.62 24.59
N PRO A 89 -2.72 14.26 24.29
CA PRO A 89 -3.08 12.89 23.97
C PRO A 89 -2.38 12.39 22.71
N GLN A 90 -1.86 11.16 22.78
CA GLN A 90 -1.45 10.42 21.61
C GLN A 90 -2.66 9.71 21.03
N LEU A 91 -3.00 10.07 19.79
CA LEU A 91 -4.22 9.62 19.13
C LEU A 91 -3.88 8.85 17.84
N PRO A 92 -3.24 7.65 17.95
CA PRO A 92 -2.94 6.82 16.79
C PRO A 92 -4.25 6.38 16.12
N LYS A 93 -4.16 6.11 14.82
CA LYS A 93 -5.33 5.77 14.00
C LYS A 93 -6.09 4.56 14.55
N ASP A 94 -5.36 3.55 15.04
CA ASP A 94 -5.96 2.32 15.54
C ASP A 94 -6.73 2.56 16.84
N TYR A 95 -6.17 3.33 17.77
CA TYR A 95 -6.89 3.74 18.98
C TYR A 95 -8.21 4.44 18.63
N LEU A 96 -8.16 5.43 17.73
CA LEU A 96 -9.35 6.16 17.34
C LEU A 96 -10.39 5.30 16.60
N ASN A 97 -9.95 4.31 15.80
CA ASN A 97 -10.84 3.42 15.05
C ASN A 97 -11.55 2.39 15.92
N THR A 98 -10.84 1.83 16.90
CA THR A 98 -11.34 0.74 17.76
C THR A 98 -12.08 1.26 18.98
N HIS A 99 -11.92 2.54 19.31
CA HIS A 99 -12.55 3.12 20.48
C HIS A 99 -14.08 3.09 20.42
N LYS A 100 -14.73 2.79 21.55
CA LYS A 100 -16.21 2.68 21.66
C LYS A 100 -16.93 4.00 21.36
N ASN A 101 -16.28 5.15 21.66
CA ASN A 101 -16.88 6.46 21.44
C ASN A 101 -17.02 6.77 19.93
N ARG A 102 -18.25 7.07 19.50
CA ARG A 102 -18.59 7.34 18.11
C ARG A 102 -17.91 8.59 17.54
N PHE A 103 -17.66 9.61 18.37
CA PHE A 103 -17.05 10.85 17.90
C PHE A 103 -15.60 10.66 17.51
N LEU A 104 -14.84 9.82 18.24
CA LEU A 104 -13.47 9.49 17.87
C LEU A 104 -13.39 8.77 16.50
N ARG A 105 -14.30 7.83 16.25
CA ARG A 105 -14.41 7.18 14.94
C ARG A 105 -14.81 8.15 13.82
N LEU A 106 -15.63 9.15 14.13
CA LEU A 106 -15.99 10.21 13.18
C LEU A 106 -14.78 11.12 12.86
N ILE A 107 -13.93 11.41 13.83
CA ILE A 107 -12.68 12.14 13.60
C ILE A 107 -11.78 11.38 12.60
N VAL A 108 -11.66 10.05 12.74
CA VAL A 108 -10.90 9.26 11.75
C VAL A 108 -11.48 9.36 10.35
N LYS A 109 -12.82 9.28 10.23
CA LYS A 109 -13.49 9.48 8.93
C LYS A 109 -13.21 10.86 8.35
N ALA A 110 -13.30 11.90 9.18
CA ALA A 110 -12.99 13.27 8.75
C ALA A 110 -11.53 13.41 8.31
N ARG A 111 -10.57 12.85 9.06
CA ARG A 111 -9.14 12.82 8.68
C ARG A 111 -8.90 12.08 7.35
N ASN A 112 -9.59 10.96 7.13
CA ASN A 112 -9.48 10.22 5.88
C ASN A 112 -10.01 11.03 4.68
N PHE A 113 -11.13 11.74 4.85
CA PHE A 113 -11.66 12.61 3.80
C PHE A 113 -10.74 13.80 3.54
N ASP A 114 -10.23 14.43 4.59
CA ASP A 114 -9.28 15.54 4.51
C ASP A 114 -7.99 15.13 3.78
N LYS A 115 -7.38 14.01 4.19
CA LYS A 115 -6.19 13.48 3.52
C LYS A 115 -6.47 13.13 2.06
N THR A 116 -7.63 12.55 1.75
CA THR A 116 -7.98 12.19 0.38
C THR A 116 -8.15 13.42 -0.48
N GLU A 117 -8.80 14.45 0.02
CA GLU A 117 -9.00 15.70 -0.69
C GLU A 117 -7.67 16.43 -0.92
N ASN A 118 -6.93 16.75 0.15
CA ASN A 118 -5.71 17.56 0.06
C ASN A 118 -4.54 16.82 -0.60
N THR A 119 -4.29 15.56 -0.21
CA THR A 119 -3.10 14.83 -0.69
C THR A 119 -3.33 14.21 -2.06
N PHE A 120 -4.50 13.61 -2.28
CA PHE A 120 -4.73 12.87 -3.51
C PHE A 120 -5.46 13.71 -4.57
N ILE A 121 -6.56 14.39 -4.25
CA ILE A 121 -7.30 15.13 -5.28
C ILE A 121 -6.55 16.40 -5.68
N GLU A 122 -6.26 17.30 -4.76
CA GLU A 122 -5.55 18.54 -5.07
C GLU A 122 -4.11 18.27 -5.52
N GLY A 123 -3.43 17.32 -4.86
CA GLY A 123 -2.09 16.89 -5.27
C GLY A 123 -2.04 16.37 -6.70
N LEU A 124 -2.97 15.50 -7.11
CA LEU A 124 -3.03 14.99 -8.48
C LEU A 124 -3.41 16.07 -9.49
N LEU A 125 -4.38 16.93 -9.15
CA LEU A 125 -4.81 18.02 -10.04
C LEU A 125 -3.69 19.02 -10.33
N GLY A 126 -2.76 19.22 -9.39
CA GLY A 126 -1.58 20.06 -9.58
C GLY A 126 -0.61 19.55 -10.66
N PHE A 127 -0.64 18.25 -10.96
CA PHE A 127 0.21 17.62 -11.98
C PHE A 127 -0.52 17.38 -13.32
N VAL A 128 -1.76 17.83 -13.44
CA VAL A 128 -2.51 17.61 -14.69
C VAL A 128 -2.03 18.56 -15.78
N HIS A 129 -1.57 18.01 -16.89
CA HIS A 129 -1.30 18.72 -18.12
C HIS A 129 -2.16 18.17 -19.25
N LYS A 130 -2.96 19.02 -19.92
CA LYS A 130 -3.85 18.64 -21.01
C LYS A 130 -4.73 17.40 -20.72
N GLY A 131 -5.24 17.30 -19.48
CA GLY A 131 -6.09 16.19 -19.04
C GLY A 131 -5.35 14.89 -18.70
N ARG A 132 -4.02 14.91 -18.61
CA ARG A 132 -3.19 13.76 -18.28
C ARG A 132 -2.22 14.06 -17.16
N ILE A 133 -1.78 13.03 -16.49
CA ILE A 133 -0.72 13.05 -15.47
C ILE A 133 0.48 12.29 -16.04
N HIS A 134 1.64 12.94 -16.04
CA HIS A 134 2.90 12.41 -16.56
C HIS A 134 3.88 12.20 -15.40
N ALA A 135 3.65 11.15 -14.62
CA ALA A 135 4.50 10.83 -13.48
C ALA A 135 5.91 10.40 -13.91
N ASP A 136 6.90 10.72 -13.10
CA ASP A 136 8.23 10.20 -13.26
C ASP A 136 8.27 8.73 -12.85
N ILE A 137 8.95 7.89 -13.63
CA ILE A 137 9.16 6.47 -13.36
C ILE A 137 10.65 6.26 -13.16
N ASN A 138 11.05 5.94 -11.92
CA ASN A 138 12.45 5.79 -11.54
C ASN A 138 12.81 4.30 -11.55
N GLN A 139 13.77 3.90 -12.40
CA GLN A 139 14.26 2.52 -12.53
C GLN A 139 15.24 2.17 -11.42
N ILE A 140 16.22 3.06 -11.21
CA ILE A 140 17.31 2.88 -10.26
C ILE A 140 17.29 3.98 -9.21
N ARG A 141 17.96 3.74 -8.10
CA ARG A 141 18.05 4.75 -7.04
C ARG A 141 18.95 5.91 -7.47
N SER A 142 18.45 7.12 -7.30
CA SER A 142 19.15 8.39 -7.46
C SER A 142 18.75 9.35 -6.35
N ASP A 143 19.29 10.57 -6.35
CA ASP A 143 18.88 11.62 -5.40
C ASP A 143 17.42 12.04 -5.59
N ASP A 144 16.86 11.88 -6.80
CA ASP A 144 15.48 12.24 -7.15
C ASP A 144 14.47 11.13 -6.84
N GLY A 145 14.91 9.93 -6.45
CA GLY A 145 14.03 8.81 -6.14
C GLY A 145 14.61 7.44 -6.47
N GLY A 146 13.73 6.46 -6.66
CA GLY A 146 14.12 5.09 -6.97
C GLY A 146 14.22 4.18 -5.72
N THR A 147 14.46 2.90 -5.95
CA THR A 147 14.61 1.89 -4.92
C THR A 147 15.94 1.15 -5.05
N VAL A 148 16.45 0.59 -3.96
CA VAL A 148 17.65 -0.27 -3.97
C VAL A 148 17.33 -1.72 -4.35
N THR A 149 16.06 -2.05 -4.50
CA THR A 149 15.56 -3.43 -4.71
C THR A 149 15.28 -3.76 -6.17
N GLY A 150 15.50 -2.81 -7.10
CA GLY A 150 15.15 -2.96 -8.52
C GLY A 150 13.65 -2.80 -8.83
N ARG A 151 12.82 -2.47 -7.83
CA ARG A 151 11.41 -2.10 -8.08
C ARG A 151 11.35 -0.68 -8.64
N PHE A 152 10.43 -0.41 -9.55
CA PHE A 152 10.13 0.97 -9.94
C PHE A 152 9.56 1.76 -8.77
N SER A 153 9.92 3.02 -8.70
CA SER A 153 9.18 4.00 -7.92
C SER A 153 8.63 5.11 -8.80
N MET A 154 7.62 5.80 -8.33
CA MET A 154 7.04 6.94 -9.04
C MET A 154 7.11 8.19 -8.20
N SER A 155 7.34 9.33 -8.89
CA SER A 155 7.34 10.67 -8.30
C SER A 155 6.66 11.66 -9.24
N ASN A 156 6.32 12.82 -8.76
CA ASN A 156 5.77 13.95 -9.52
C ASN A 156 4.55 13.61 -10.42
N PRO A 157 3.46 13.01 -9.93
CA PRO A 157 3.20 12.52 -8.57
C PRO A 157 3.48 11.02 -8.40
N ASN A 158 3.48 10.53 -7.14
CA ASN A 158 3.57 9.09 -6.90
C ASN A 158 2.21 8.40 -7.11
N LEU A 159 1.97 7.89 -8.31
CA LEU A 159 0.73 7.19 -8.68
C LEU A 159 0.58 5.81 -8.01
N GLN A 160 1.67 5.22 -7.50
CA GLN A 160 1.62 3.94 -6.79
C GLN A 160 0.96 4.04 -5.41
N GLN A 161 0.86 5.25 -4.85
CA GLN A 161 0.22 5.50 -3.55
C GLN A 161 -1.28 5.76 -3.63
N ILE A 162 -1.87 5.76 -4.83
CA ILE A 162 -3.31 5.99 -4.98
C ILE A 162 -4.09 4.89 -4.25
N PRO A 163 -5.00 5.27 -3.34
CA PRO A 163 -5.80 4.31 -2.60
C PRO A 163 -6.56 3.35 -3.53
N SER A 164 -6.57 2.06 -3.18
CA SER A 164 -7.27 1.04 -3.97
C SER A 164 -8.40 0.35 -3.21
N LYS A 165 -8.36 0.38 -1.87
CA LYS A 165 -9.30 -0.35 -1.02
C LYS A 165 -10.44 0.55 -0.52
N GLY A 166 -11.58 -0.08 -0.26
CA GLY A 166 -12.76 0.59 0.28
C GLY A 166 -13.44 1.55 -0.71
N PHE A 167 -14.46 2.26 -0.22
CA PHE A 167 -15.25 3.17 -1.05
C PHE A 167 -14.41 4.30 -1.67
N ILE A 168 -13.55 4.94 -0.86
CA ILE A 168 -12.69 6.04 -1.33
C ILE A 168 -11.73 5.54 -2.40
N GLY A 169 -11.08 4.38 -2.19
CA GLY A 169 -10.15 3.82 -3.15
C GLY A 169 -10.80 3.52 -4.50
N LYS A 170 -12.00 2.92 -4.49
CA LYS A 170 -12.76 2.70 -5.72
C LYS A 170 -13.05 4.02 -6.45
N LYS A 171 -13.53 5.05 -5.73
CA LYS A 171 -13.82 6.37 -6.30
C LYS A 171 -12.59 7.07 -6.83
N MET A 172 -11.43 6.94 -6.17
CA MET A 172 -10.16 7.47 -6.64
C MET A 172 -9.72 6.82 -7.96
N ARG A 173 -9.85 5.50 -8.07
CA ARG A 173 -9.50 4.78 -9.30
C ARG A 173 -10.43 5.09 -10.47
N GLU A 174 -11.72 5.34 -10.22
CA GLU A 174 -12.70 5.77 -11.23
C GLU A 174 -12.37 7.14 -11.88
N LEU A 175 -11.42 7.90 -11.31
CA LEU A 175 -10.96 9.18 -11.89
C LEU A 175 -10.02 8.96 -13.08
N PHE A 176 -9.32 7.83 -13.11
CA PHE A 176 -8.44 7.47 -14.21
C PHE A 176 -9.25 6.75 -15.28
N ILE A 177 -9.26 7.32 -16.47
CA ILE A 177 -10.06 6.84 -17.58
C ILE A 177 -9.18 6.40 -18.75
N PRO A 178 -9.57 5.39 -19.52
CA PRO A 178 -8.85 5.02 -20.73
C PRO A 178 -9.00 6.10 -21.80
N ASP A 179 -8.20 6.01 -22.85
CA ASP A 179 -8.39 6.79 -24.06
C ASP A 179 -9.67 6.36 -24.78
N ASP A 180 -10.19 7.25 -25.63
CA ASP A 180 -11.40 6.99 -26.40
C ASP A 180 -11.19 5.74 -27.28
N GLY A 181 -12.15 4.83 -27.25
CA GLY A 181 -12.05 3.54 -27.93
C GLY A 181 -11.15 2.49 -27.25
N CYS A 182 -10.55 2.81 -26.11
CA CYS A 182 -9.72 1.88 -25.32
C CYS A 182 -10.42 1.43 -24.05
N THR A 183 -9.91 0.34 -23.47
CA THR A 183 -10.31 -0.15 -22.15
C THR A 183 -9.10 -0.35 -21.26
N TRP A 184 -9.31 -0.45 -19.93
CA TRP A 184 -8.27 -0.83 -18.99
C TRP A 184 -8.14 -2.36 -18.93
N GLY A 185 -6.92 -2.85 -19.12
CA GLY A 185 -6.53 -4.21 -18.73
C GLY A 185 -5.72 -4.15 -17.42
N SER A 186 -6.00 -5.07 -16.51
CA SER A 186 -5.19 -5.25 -15.29
C SER A 186 -4.57 -6.64 -15.31
N PHE A 187 -3.24 -6.70 -15.31
CA PHE A 187 -2.48 -7.93 -15.34
C PHE A 187 -1.57 -7.95 -14.13
N ASP A 188 -1.66 -9.01 -13.34
CA ASP A 188 -0.85 -9.19 -12.13
C ASP A 188 -0.45 -10.66 -12.00
N TYR A 189 0.81 -10.91 -11.62
CA TYR A 189 1.27 -12.26 -11.38
C TYR A 189 0.69 -12.79 -10.08
N SER A 190 0.01 -13.92 -10.15
CA SER A 190 -0.51 -14.59 -8.95
C SER A 190 0.65 -15.07 -8.08
N GLN A 191 0.72 -14.52 -6.85
CA GLN A 191 1.67 -14.93 -5.82
C GLN A 191 3.15 -14.95 -6.29
N GLN A 192 3.58 -13.94 -7.03
CA GLN A 192 4.95 -13.88 -7.59
C GLN A 192 6.02 -14.09 -6.52
N GLU A 193 5.94 -13.40 -5.39
CA GLU A 193 6.95 -13.48 -4.33
C GLU A 193 7.02 -14.87 -3.69
N PRO A 194 5.92 -15.51 -3.26
CA PRO A 194 5.95 -16.88 -2.76
C PRO A 194 6.51 -17.88 -3.77
N ARG A 195 6.14 -17.76 -5.06
CA ARG A 195 6.68 -18.65 -6.12
C ARG A 195 8.19 -18.54 -6.24
N ILE A 196 8.72 -17.32 -6.21
CA ILE A 196 10.17 -17.07 -6.28
C ILE A 196 10.87 -17.63 -5.04
N VAL A 197 10.29 -17.44 -3.84
CA VAL A 197 10.86 -17.96 -2.58
C VAL A 197 10.93 -19.49 -2.62
N VAL A 198 9.86 -20.18 -2.99
CA VAL A 198 9.84 -21.64 -3.10
C VAL A 198 10.87 -22.12 -4.11
N HIS A 199 10.93 -21.51 -5.29
CA HIS A 199 11.89 -21.87 -6.33
C HIS A 199 13.35 -21.74 -5.85
N TYR A 200 13.71 -20.61 -5.24
CA TYR A 200 15.09 -20.42 -4.78
C TYR A 200 15.42 -21.26 -3.54
N ALA A 201 14.46 -21.50 -2.65
CA ALA A 201 14.68 -22.39 -1.50
C ALA A 201 15.03 -23.81 -1.97
N LEU A 202 14.27 -24.36 -2.92
CA LEU A 202 14.55 -25.66 -3.51
C LEU A 202 15.87 -25.67 -4.27
N LYS A 203 16.12 -24.66 -5.11
CA LYS A 203 17.35 -24.57 -5.89
C LYS A 203 18.60 -24.50 -5.01
N ILE A 204 18.60 -23.66 -3.99
CA ILE A 204 19.72 -23.55 -3.04
C ILE A 204 19.95 -24.88 -2.32
N TYR A 205 18.88 -25.58 -1.98
CA TYR A 205 18.97 -26.87 -1.31
C TYR A 205 19.52 -27.97 -2.25
N LEU A 206 19.04 -28.05 -3.50
CA LEU A 206 19.44 -29.06 -4.47
C LEU A 206 20.84 -28.80 -5.04
N ASP A 207 21.26 -27.53 -5.16
CA ASP A 207 22.58 -27.18 -5.71
C ASP A 207 23.70 -27.22 -4.64
N LYS A 208 23.36 -27.34 -3.35
CA LYS A 208 24.36 -27.47 -2.28
C LYS A 208 24.73 -28.94 -2.06
N GLU A 209 26.02 -29.27 -2.26
CA GLU A 209 26.57 -30.47 -1.64
C GLU A 209 26.44 -30.36 -0.11
N PRO A 210 25.86 -31.38 0.57
CA PRO A 210 25.67 -31.30 2.02
C PRO A 210 27.04 -31.21 2.70
N LYS A 211 27.33 -30.10 3.34
CA LYS A 211 28.49 -29.96 4.21
C LYS A 211 28.18 -30.62 5.53
N ALA A 212 29.18 -31.35 6.05
CA ALA A 212 29.03 -32.15 7.27
C ALA A 212 28.59 -31.36 8.52
N ASP A 213 28.79 -30.04 8.52
CA ASP A 213 28.52 -29.15 9.64
C ASP A 213 27.30 -28.22 9.43
N GLU A 214 26.58 -28.30 8.29
CA GLU A 214 25.37 -27.51 8.06
C GLU A 214 24.14 -28.33 8.50
N GLU A 215 23.28 -27.71 9.30
CA GLU A 215 22.00 -28.28 9.71
C GLU A 215 21.14 -28.54 8.47
N GLN A 216 20.89 -29.80 8.16
CA GLN A 216 20.09 -30.19 7.00
C GLN A 216 18.63 -29.81 7.25
N LEU A 217 17.98 -29.23 6.26
CA LEU A 217 16.54 -29.00 6.35
C LEU A 217 15.82 -30.34 6.55
N PRO A 218 14.80 -30.38 7.41
CA PRO A 218 14.00 -31.59 7.63
C PRO A 218 13.43 -32.11 6.29
N ILE A 219 13.54 -33.42 6.03
CA ILE A 219 13.08 -34.06 4.79
C ILE A 219 11.59 -33.72 4.50
N ASN A 220 10.76 -33.70 5.53
CA ASN A 220 9.35 -33.34 5.41
C ASN A 220 9.13 -31.90 4.92
N LEU A 221 10.06 -30.99 5.21
CA LEU A 221 9.99 -29.60 4.71
C LEU A 221 10.29 -29.55 3.22
N ILE A 222 11.28 -30.33 2.76
CA ILE A 222 11.66 -30.42 1.34
C ILE A 222 10.50 -30.98 0.51
N GLU A 223 9.96 -32.13 0.94
CA GLU A 223 8.78 -32.72 0.30
C GLU A 223 7.59 -31.76 0.23
N SER A 224 7.43 -30.93 1.26
CA SER A 224 6.37 -29.91 1.28
C SER A 224 6.63 -28.79 0.28
N LEU A 225 7.89 -28.34 0.13
CA LEU A 225 8.27 -27.33 -0.86
C LEU A 225 8.14 -27.85 -2.29
N GLU A 226 8.53 -29.10 -2.53
CA GLU A 226 8.36 -29.75 -3.84
C GLU A 226 6.88 -29.86 -4.22
N LYS A 227 6.01 -30.28 -3.31
CA LYS A 227 4.56 -30.33 -3.54
C LYS A 227 3.97 -28.95 -3.86
N ILE A 228 4.45 -27.91 -3.20
CA ILE A 228 4.02 -26.52 -3.46
C ILE A 228 4.54 -26.07 -4.84
N GLU A 229 5.78 -26.38 -5.18
CA GLU A 229 6.34 -26.04 -6.51
C GLU A 229 5.59 -26.74 -7.63
N GLU A 230 5.31 -28.03 -7.50
CA GLU A 230 4.51 -28.79 -8.48
C GLU A 230 3.09 -28.21 -8.62
N ALA A 231 2.46 -27.88 -7.50
CA ALA A 231 1.15 -27.24 -7.51
C ALA A 231 1.17 -25.87 -8.19
N TYR A 232 2.26 -25.12 -8.09
CA TYR A 232 2.43 -23.85 -8.81
C TYR A 232 2.66 -24.02 -10.32
N LYS A 233 3.12 -25.19 -10.78
CA LYS A 233 3.29 -25.50 -12.21
C LYS A 233 1.95 -25.90 -12.86
N ASP A 234 0.98 -26.33 -12.08
CA ASP A 234 -0.33 -26.74 -12.55
C ASP A 234 -1.26 -25.50 -12.69
N PRO A 235 -1.66 -25.11 -13.91
CA PRO A 235 -2.50 -23.95 -14.14
C PRO A 235 -3.92 -24.09 -13.57
N ASP A 236 -4.39 -25.32 -13.34
CA ASP A 236 -5.72 -25.62 -12.82
C ASP A 236 -5.77 -25.63 -11.29
N LYS A 237 -4.62 -25.56 -10.61
CA LYS A 237 -4.53 -25.49 -9.16
C LYS A 237 -4.37 -24.06 -8.67
N ASP A 238 -5.31 -23.61 -7.87
CA ASP A 238 -5.21 -22.35 -7.12
C ASP A 238 -4.49 -22.61 -5.78
N VAL A 239 -3.17 -22.41 -5.77
CA VAL A 239 -2.34 -22.56 -4.58
C VAL A 239 -2.31 -21.25 -3.82
N ASP A 240 -2.88 -21.21 -2.62
CA ASP A 240 -2.77 -20.06 -1.73
C ASP A 240 -1.74 -20.32 -0.63
N PHE A 241 -0.48 -19.94 -0.88
CA PHE A 241 0.62 -20.08 0.08
C PHE A 241 0.30 -19.45 1.45
N HIS A 242 -0.35 -18.28 1.46
CA HIS A 242 -0.69 -17.62 2.70
C HIS A 242 -1.81 -18.34 3.46
N GLN A 243 -2.73 -19.00 2.76
CA GLN A 243 -3.75 -19.83 3.38
C GLN A 243 -3.13 -21.11 3.95
N ALA A 244 -2.24 -21.77 3.20
CA ALA A 244 -1.55 -22.95 3.69
C ALA A 244 -0.79 -22.67 5.01
N VAL A 245 -0.05 -21.55 5.08
CA VAL A 245 0.61 -21.14 6.32
C VAL A 245 -0.40 -20.77 7.42
N ALA A 246 -1.52 -20.14 7.08
CA ALA A 246 -2.57 -19.81 8.04
C ALA A 246 -3.15 -21.06 8.70
N ASP A 247 -3.42 -22.09 7.90
CA ASP A 247 -3.98 -23.38 8.36
C ASP A 247 -2.98 -24.14 9.25
N MET A 248 -1.70 -24.14 8.86
CA MET A 248 -0.63 -24.77 9.66
C MET A 248 -0.43 -24.07 11.01
N ALA A 249 -0.44 -22.74 11.03
CA ALA A 249 -0.18 -21.94 12.23
C ALA A 249 -1.45 -21.62 13.03
N GLN A 250 -2.64 -22.04 12.58
CA GLN A 250 -3.95 -21.73 13.17
C GLN A 250 -4.20 -20.23 13.38
N ILE A 251 -3.80 -19.43 12.39
CA ILE A 251 -3.98 -17.99 12.38
C ILE A 251 -4.84 -17.54 11.19
N SER A 252 -5.28 -16.28 11.17
CA SER A 252 -6.01 -15.77 10.02
C SER A 252 -5.09 -15.64 8.79
N ARG A 253 -5.63 -15.85 7.58
CA ARG A 253 -4.91 -15.66 6.31
C ARG A 253 -4.26 -14.27 6.21
N THR A 254 -4.92 -13.23 6.72
CA THR A 254 -4.37 -11.87 6.73
C THR A 254 -3.13 -11.76 7.62
N MET A 255 -3.14 -12.42 8.78
CA MET A 255 -2.00 -12.47 9.69
C MET A 255 -0.85 -13.28 9.06
N ALA A 256 -1.14 -14.47 8.51
CA ALA A 256 -0.16 -15.28 7.79
C ALA A 256 0.49 -14.49 6.64
N LYS A 257 -0.30 -13.76 5.86
CA LYS A 257 0.24 -12.89 4.79
C LYS A 257 1.18 -11.83 5.33
N THR A 258 0.85 -11.19 6.44
CA THR A 258 1.70 -10.16 7.06
C THR A 258 3.01 -10.75 7.57
N ILE A 259 2.95 -11.91 8.24
CA ILE A 259 4.12 -12.62 8.75
C ILE A 259 5.01 -13.09 7.59
N ASN A 260 4.45 -13.77 6.60
CA ASN A 260 5.20 -14.28 5.46
C ASN A 260 5.92 -13.17 4.70
N LEU A 261 5.22 -12.07 4.40
CA LEU A 261 5.86 -10.93 3.75
C LEU A 261 6.93 -10.29 4.65
N GLY A 262 6.68 -10.18 5.95
CA GLY A 262 7.67 -9.68 6.90
C GLY A 262 8.95 -10.54 6.87
N LEU A 263 8.81 -11.85 6.97
CA LEU A 263 9.94 -12.79 6.90
C LEU A 263 10.69 -12.73 5.56
N PHE A 264 9.97 -12.67 4.43
CA PHE A 264 10.58 -12.54 3.11
C PHE A 264 11.43 -11.26 2.96
N TYR A 265 11.06 -10.21 3.68
CA TYR A 265 11.78 -8.94 3.71
C TYR A 265 12.73 -8.79 4.91
N GLY A 266 13.05 -9.88 5.62
CA GLY A 266 14.05 -9.88 6.68
C GLY A 266 13.57 -9.33 8.02
N MET A 267 12.27 -9.42 8.31
CA MET A 267 11.76 -9.17 9.64
C MET A 267 12.17 -10.36 10.54
N GLY A 268 13.15 -10.11 11.41
CA GLY A 268 13.58 -11.03 12.46
C GLY A 268 12.84 -10.78 13.77
#